data_a75bf980b0edbb452bdb7edc25185c99
#
_entry.id   a75bf980b0edbb452bdb7edc25185c99
#
_cell.length_a   1.000
_cell.length_b   1.000
_cell.length_c   1.000
_cell.angle_alpha   90.00
_cell.angle_beta   90.00
_cell.angle_gamma   90.00
#
_symmetry.space_group_name_H-M   'P 1'
#
loop_
_entity.id
_entity.type
_entity.pdbx_description
1 polymer ?
#
loop_
_entity_poly.entity_id
_entity_poly.type
_entity_poly.pdbx_seq_one_letter_code
_entity_poly.pdbx_strand_id
1 'polypeptide(L)'
;MLFRSSPNISNDRDLEVHIKLLGDFSIKIDDDYVVEKDFKTRKVSGILKYILIFGKDKYISREKLASIFWPESGAKAANTSLRVALYEMRKTLTQNGVGLESDKGFIIERKEGFRIKDDIRIFRDIDSMESLYKGMDDREKSYDKNSSSLRQICELYDGELLDGQEFDDSIIVLREYYSSIFFESLYKLLELCIERDSFEEFEVMVNKGLMLDPLNEKMYGMFIDFCKKTGRIERADYLKESFIKRFVDEMGVYPNLKGYK
;
A
#
# COMPACT_ATOMS: atom_id res chain seq x y z
N MET A 1 21.37 29.95 49.68
CA MET A 1 20.62 30.05 48.41
C MET A 1 20.69 28.71 47.70
N LEU A 2 19.62 27.93 47.80
CA LEU A 2 19.53 26.60 47.19
C LEU A 2 18.87 26.79 45.80
N PHE A 3 19.63 26.59 44.75
CA PHE A 3 19.09 26.46 43.40
C PHE A 3 18.36 25.10 43.28
N ARG A 4 17.04 25.17 43.26
CA ARG A 4 16.20 24.05 42.83
C ARG A 4 16.30 23.97 41.30
N SER A 5 17.01 22.99 40.79
CA SER A 5 16.90 22.53 39.42
C SER A 5 15.49 21.99 39.18
N SER A 6 14.76 22.67 38.31
CA SER A 6 13.47 22.17 37.81
C SER A 6 13.69 20.84 37.09
N PRO A 7 12.82 19.84 37.29
CA PRO A 7 12.90 18.63 36.48
C PRO A 7 12.58 18.99 35.03
N ASN A 8 13.49 18.68 34.14
CA ASN A 8 13.23 18.63 32.71
C ASN A 8 12.15 17.58 32.50
N ILE A 9 10.92 18.02 32.29
CA ILE A 9 9.85 17.15 31.78
C ILE A 9 10.22 16.96 30.30
N SER A 10 10.98 15.91 30.01
CA SER A 10 11.06 15.34 28.69
C SER A 10 9.64 14.93 28.32
N ASN A 11 9.01 15.70 27.43
CA ASN A 11 7.79 15.27 26.76
C ASN A 11 8.16 14.05 25.90
N ASP A 12 8.16 12.88 26.52
CA ASP A 12 8.30 11.59 25.85
C ASP A 12 6.97 11.32 25.16
N ARG A 13 6.69 12.09 24.08
CA ARG A 13 5.65 11.70 23.14
C ARG A 13 6.22 10.52 22.41
N ASP A 14 5.64 9.35 22.63
CA ASP A 14 5.95 8.15 21.84
C ASP A 14 5.93 8.53 20.36
N LEU A 15 7.06 8.49 19.71
CA LEU A 15 7.20 8.84 18.30
C LEU A 15 6.40 7.86 17.46
N GLU A 16 5.45 8.38 16.68
CA GLU A 16 4.62 7.59 15.77
C GLU A 16 5.05 7.84 14.32
N VAL A 17 5.35 6.76 13.62
CA VAL A 17 5.76 6.78 12.20
C VAL A 17 4.68 6.12 11.37
N HIS A 18 4.05 6.86 10.48
CA HIS A 18 3.05 6.37 9.55
C HIS A 18 3.68 6.17 8.17
N ILE A 19 3.59 4.97 7.62
CA ILE A 19 4.20 4.59 6.35
C ILE A 19 3.11 4.06 5.42
N LYS A 20 3.01 4.67 4.24
CA LYS A 20 2.16 4.23 3.15
C LYS A 20 3.01 3.55 2.08
N LEU A 21 2.69 2.29 1.76
CA LEU A 21 3.39 1.43 0.82
C LEU A 21 2.49 0.94 -0.33
N LEU A 22 1.17 0.98 -0.12
CA LEU A 22 0.16 0.59 -1.10
C LEU A 22 -0.27 1.81 -1.93
N GLY A 23 0.16 1.88 -3.17
CA GLY A 23 0.03 3.03 -4.04
C GLY A 23 1.13 4.08 -3.81
N ASP A 24 0.74 5.35 -3.68
CA ASP A 24 1.69 6.45 -3.51
C ASP A 24 2.45 6.35 -2.19
N PHE A 25 3.78 6.22 -2.30
CA PHE A 25 4.67 6.08 -1.15
C PHE A 25 4.76 7.36 -0.33
N SER A 26 4.60 7.22 1.00
CA SER A 26 4.86 8.30 1.93
C SER A 26 5.30 7.82 3.31
N ILE A 27 6.07 8.66 4.00
CA ILE A 27 6.40 8.54 5.43
C ILE A 27 5.98 9.83 6.11
N LYS A 28 5.26 9.71 7.21
CA LYS A 28 4.86 10.84 8.05
C LYS A 28 5.33 10.61 9.48
N ILE A 29 5.97 11.62 10.07
CA ILE A 29 6.40 11.66 11.48
C ILE A 29 6.04 13.03 12.02
N ASP A 30 5.11 13.12 12.96
CA ASP A 30 4.56 14.39 13.44
C ASP A 30 4.03 15.25 12.27
N ASP A 31 4.63 16.44 12.06
CA ASP A 31 4.34 17.33 10.92
C ASP A 31 5.28 17.14 9.73
N ASP A 32 6.32 16.33 9.88
CA ASP A 32 7.31 16.06 8.84
C ASP A 32 6.80 14.97 7.87
N TYR A 33 7.09 15.16 6.58
CA TYR A 33 6.53 14.33 5.51
C TYR A 33 7.55 14.08 4.40
N VAL A 34 7.66 12.84 3.94
CA VAL A 34 8.53 12.43 2.82
C VAL A 34 7.73 11.62 1.82
N VAL A 35 7.85 11.93 0.54
CA VAL A 35 7.19 11.24 -0.56
C VAL A 35 8.18 10.80 -1.64
N GLU A 36 7.72 10.01 -2.60
CA GLU A 36 8.56 9.47 -3.68
C GLU A 36 9.39 10.53 -4.42
N LYS A 37 8.77 11.66 -4.76
CA LYS A 37 9.40 12.75 -5.54
C LYS A 37 10.55 13.46 -4.81
N ASP A 38 10.66 13.32 -3.49
CA ASP A 38 11.73 13.93 -2.70
C ASP A 38 13.06 13.20 -2.89
N PHE A 39 13.01 11.94 -3.34
CA PHE A 39 14.19 11.14 -3.60
C PHE A 39 14.79 11.42 -4.97
N LYS A 40 16.12 11.52 -5.02
CA LYS A 40 16.88 11.80 -6.25
C LYS A 40 16.64 10.79 -7.37
N THR A 41 16.43 9.53 -7.01
CA THR A 41 16.15 8.44 -7.96
C THR A 41 15.21 7.41 -7.34
N ARG A 42 14.42 6.71 -8.19
CA ARG A 42 13.57 5.58 -7.78
C ARG A 42 14.36 4.47 -7.08
N LYS A 43 15.65 4.30 -7.40
CA LYS A 43 16.51 3.30 -6.77
C LYS A 43 16.82 3.66 -5.31
N VAL A 44 16.97 4.95 -5.01
CA VAL A 44 17.20 5.43 -3.63
C VAL A 44 15.96 5.23 -2.77
N SER A 45 14.79 5.63 -3.25
CA SER A 45 13.52 5.38 -2.54
C SER A 45 13.22 3.89 -2.44
N GLY A 46 13.53 3.11 -3.48
CA GLY A 46 13.34 1.67 -3.52
C GLY A 46 14.10 0.93 -2.42
N ILE A 47 15.36 1.31 -2.14
CA ILE A 47 16.14 0.74 -1.03
C ILE A 47 15.43 0.98 0.31
N LEU A 48 14.96 2.19 0.53
CA LEU A 48 14.21 2.53 1.74
C LEU A 48 12.95 1.69 1.87
N LYS A 49 12.13 1.65 0.81
CA LYS A 49 10.90 0.86 0.77
C LYS A 49 11.17 -0.63 1.04
N TYR A 50 12.23 -1.19 0.44
CA TYR A 50 12.62 -2.58 0.67
C TYR A 50 12.95 -2.82 2.17
N ILE A 51 13.69 -1.90 2.80
CA ILE A 51 13.98 -1.97 4.24
C ILE A 51 12.69 -1.86 5.06
N LEU A 52 11.78 -0.98 4.67
CA LEU A 52 10.50 -0.78 5.36
C LEU A 52 9.57 -2.00 5.26
N ILE A 53 9.65 -2.78 4.20
CA ILE A 53 8.85 -4.00 4.04
C ILE A 53 9.47 -5.16 4.81
N PHE A 54 10.77 -5.43 4.61
CA PHE A 54 11.42 -6.65 5.07
C PHE A 54 12.26 -6.49 6.33
N GLY A 55 12.52 -5.24 6.77
CA GLY A 55 13.40 -4.95 7.90
C GLY A 55 12.72 -4.87 9.26
N LYS A 56 11.44 -5.27 9.39
CA LYS A 56 10.73 -5.23 10.68
C LYS A 56 11.30 -6.22 11.68
N ASP A 57 11.42 -7.49 11.28
CA ASP A 57 11.78 -8.58 12.18
C ASP A 57 13.22 -9.07 12.02
N LYS A 58 13.93 -8.63 10.98
CA LYS A 58 15.29 -9.08 10.66
C LYS A 58 16.12 -7.99 10.00
N TYR A 59 17.44 -8.12 10.12
CA TYR A 59 18.37 -7.28 9.39
C TYR A 59 18.41 -7.65 7.91
N ILE A 60 18.38 -6.62 7.06
CA ILE A 60 18.62 -6.74 5.61
C ILE A 60 20.10 -6.42 5.37
N SER A 61 20.88 -7.41 4.95
CA SER A 61 22.32 -7.22 4.75
C SER A 61 22.62 -6.28 3.58
N ARG A 62 23.82 -5.68 3.62
CA ARG A 62 24.28 -4.81 2.53
C ARG A 62 24.48 -5.59 1.24
N GLU A 63 24.94 -6.82 1.34
CA GLU A 63 25.14 -7.74 0.21
C GLU A 63 23.78 -8.04 -0.47
N LYS A 64 22.73 -8.30 0.33
CA LYS A 64 21.37 -8.52 -0.19
C LYS A 64 20.84 -7.29 -0.92
N LEU A 65 20.97 -6.09 -0.34
CA LEU A 65 20.57 -4.85 -1.02
C LEU A 65 21.38 -4.62 -2.31
N ALA A 66 22.71 -4.83 -2.25
CA ALA A 66 23.55 -4.66 -3.42
C ALA A 66 23.19 -5.63 -4.56
N SER A 67 22.90 -6.89 -4.25
CA SER A 67 22.50 -7.89 -5.26
C SER A 67 21.14 -7.60 -5.88
N ILE A 68 20.19 -7.07 -5.12
CA ILE A 68 18.85 -6.72 -5.64
C ILE A 68 18.91 -5.47 -6.53
N PHE A 69 19.58 -4.41 -6.06
CA PHE A 69 19.53 -3.13 -6.74
C PHE A 69 20.59 -2.96 -7.86
N TRP A 70 21.61 -3.81 -7.88
CA TRP A 70 22.68 -3.84 -8.90
C TRP A 70 23.04 -5.27 -9.30
N PRO A 71 22.09 -6.08 -9.80
CA PRO A 71 22.33 -7.50 -10.11
C PRO A 71 23.41 -7.70 -11.18
N GLU A 72 23.51 -6.80 -12.15
CA GLU A 72 24.47 -6.88 -13.25
C GLU A 72 25.86 -6.34 -12.90
N SER A 73 26.05 -5.81 -11.67
CA SER A 73 27.30 -5.19 -11.26
C SER A 73 28.16 -6.16 -10.47
N GLY A 74 29.47 -6.15 -10.69
CA GLY A 74 30.38 -6.88 -9.81
C GLY A 74 30.29 -6.37 -8.37
N ALA A 75 30.51 -7.25 -7.38
CA ALA A 75 30.29 -6.99 -5.96
C ALA A 75 30.92 -5.67 -5.44
N LYS A 76 32.14 -5.32 -5.90
CA LYS A 76 32.81 -4.07 -5.50
C LYS A 76 32.09 -2.84 -6.02
N ALA A 77 31.64 -2.86 -7.28
CA ALA A 77 30.92 -1.76 -7.92
C ALA A 77 29.52 -1.59 -7.30
N ALA A 78 28.80 -2.70 -7.10
CA ALA A 78 27.48 -2.70 -6.43
C ALA A 78 27.54 -2.11 -5.02
N ASN A 79 28.54 -2.51 -4.23
CA ASN A 79 28.75 -1.97 -2.87
C ASN A 79 29.11 -0.47 -2.88
N THR A 80 29.85 0.01 -3.89
CA THR A 80 30.14 1.44 -4.02
C THR A 80 28.87 2.22 -4.35
N SER A 81 28.07 1.73 -5.31
CA SER A 81 26.78 2.32 -5.68
C SER A 81 25.78 2.32 -4.52
N LEU A 82 25.70 1.22 -3.77
CA LEU A 82 24.87 1.13 -2.56
C LEU A 82 25.26 2.19 -1.53
N ARG A 83 26.55 2.39 -1.31
CA ARG A 83 27.06 3.41 -0.37
C ARG A 83 26.59 4.83 -0.74
N VAL A 84 26.66 5.17 -2.03
CA VAL A 84 26.18 6.46 -2.55
C VAL A 84 24.65 6.57 -2.38
N ALA A 85 23.91 5.53 -2.73
CA ALA A 85 22.46 5.53 -2.60
C ALA A 85 21.99 5.66 -1.13
N LEU A 86 22.65 4.99 -0.20
CA LEU A 86 22.38 5.11 1.23
C LEU A 86 22.70 6.51 1.78
N TYR A 87 23.75 7.15 1.28
CA TYR A 87 24.05 8.54 1.62
C TYR A 87 22.93 9.48 1.13
N GLU A 88 22.51 9.37 -0.14
CA GLU A 88 21.42 10.18 -0.68
C GLU A 88 20.09 9.93 0.05
N MET A 89 19.79 8.68 0.40
CA MET A 89 18.62 8.31 1.19
C MET A 89 18.60 9.03 2.54
N ARG A 90 19.71 8.96 3.32
CA ARG A 90 19.82 9.64 4.61
C ARG A 90 19.69 11.15 4.47
N LYS A 91 20.36 11.71 3.46
CA LYS A 91 20.28 13.14 3.17
C LYS A 91 18.84 13.60 2.94
N THR A 92 18.09 12.88 2.11
CA THR A 92 16.68 13.18 1.83
C THR A 92 15.84 13.11 3.11
N LEU A 93 15.98 12.03 3.88
CA LEU A 93 15.23 11.86 5.12
C LEU A 93 15.54 12.97 6.14
N THR A 94 16.81 13.32 6.30
CA THR A 94 17.23 14.40 7.22
C THR A 94 16.73 15.77 6.77
N GLN A 95 16.77 16.07 5.47
CA GLN A 95 16.28 17.36 4.93
C GLN A 95 14.77 17.54 5.10
N ASN A 96 14.02 16.46 5.20
CA ASN A 96 12.57 16.47 5.41
C ASN A 96 12.18 16.16 6.87
N GLY A 97 13.07 16.33 7.84
CA GLY A 97 12.77 16.15 9.26
C GLY A 97 12.66 14.71 9.74
N VAL A 98 12.80 13.73 8.83
CA VAL A 98 12.65 12.28 9.07
C VAL A 98 14.03 11.62 9.27
N GLY A 99 14.97 12.28 9.93
CA GLY A 99 16.39 11.90 9.99
C GLY A 99 16.64 10.53 10.64
N LEU A 100 17.57 9.75 10.07
CA LEU A 100 17.99 8.46 10.60
C LEU A 100 18.94 8.56 11.82
N GLU A 101 19.62 9.71 11.99
CA GLU A 101 20.64 9.93 13.02
C GLU A 101 20.14 10.80 14.18
N SER A 102 18.91 11.30 14.12
CA SER A 102 18.26 12.01 15.22
C SER A 102 17.58 11.05 16.19
N ASP A 103 17.15 11.53 17.33
CA ASP A 103 16.30 10.75 18.26
C ASP A 103 15.00 10.24 17.58
N LYS A 104 14.62 10.88 16.47
CA LYS A 104 13.52 10.46 15.58
C LYS A 104 13.88 9.38 14.54
N GLY A 105 15.12 8.94 14.45
CA GLY A 105 15.53 7.91 13.48
C GLY A 105 14.89 6.56 13.78
N PHE A 106 14.16 6.00 12.81
CA PHE A 106 13.43 4.73 12.95
C PHE A 106 14.12 3.52 12.28
N ILE A 107 15.24 3.72 11.56
CA ILE A 107 16.04 2.66 10.96
C ILE A 107 17.37 2.54 11.70
N ILE A 108 17.71 1.31 12.12
CA ILE A 108 18.99 0.96 12.68
C ILE A 108 19.90 0.47 11.57
N GLU A 109 21.16 0.97 11.56
CA GLU A 109 22.24 0.42 10.77
C GLU A 109 23.29 -0.22 11.71
N ARG A 110 23.58 -1.49 11.48
CA ARG A 110 24.62 -2.24 12.18
C ARG A 110 25.49 -3.02 11.20
N LYS A 111 26.44 -3.79 11.72
CA LYS A 111 27.30 -4.66 10.88
C LYS A 111 26.49 -5.69 10.10
N GLU A 112 25.39 -6.18 10.67
CA GLU A 112 24.47 -7.16 10.10
C GLU A 112 23.61 -6.58 8.97
N GLY A 113 23.47 -5.25 8.89
CA GLY A 113 22.67 -4.57 7.88
C GLY A 113 21.73 -3.51 8.45
N PHE A 114 20.56 -3.41 7.84
CA PHE A 114 19.51 -2.43 8.15
C PHE A 114 18.27 -3.09 8.68
N ARG A 115 17.64 -2.48 9.68
CA ARG A 115 16.39 -2.94 10.24
C ARG A 115 15.61 -1.76 10.84
N ILE A 116 14.29 -1.94 11.03
CA ILE A 116 13.44 -0.99 11.73
C ILE A 116 13.69 -1.12 13.24
N LYS A 117 13.64 -0.01 14.00
CA LYS A 117 13.75 -0.01 15.46
C LYS A 117 12.51 -0.64 16.11
N ASP A 118 12.71 -1.35 17.23
CA ASP A 118 11.62 -1.98 17.98
C ASP A 118 10.93 -1.01 18.95
N ASP A 119 11.60 0.04 19.36
CA ASP A 119 11.20 1.00 20.39
C ASP A 119 10.39 2.20 19.82
N ILE A 120 10.02 2.15 18.56
CA ILE A 120 9.23 3.17 17.87
C ILE A 120 7.91 2.57 17.38
N ARG A 121 6.82 3.28 17.59
CA ARG A 121 5.51 2.90 17.04
C ARG A 121 5.46 3.17 15.55
N ILE A 122 5.46 2.11 14.75
CA ILE A 122 5.40 2.19 13.30
C ILE A 122 4.09 1.59 12.80
N PHE A 123 3.34 2.41 12.09
CA PHE A 123 2.07 2.06 11.44
C PHE A 123 2.30 1.97 9.93
N ARG A 124 2.32 0.75 9.39
CA ARG A 124 2.36 0.53 7.95
C ARG A 124 0.96 0.14 7.48
N ASP A 125 0.53 0.67 6.35
CA ASP A 125 -0.75 0.32 5.72
C ASP A 125 -0.87 -1.19 5.47
N ILE A 126 0.21 -1.86 5.06
CA ILE A 126 0.27 -3.31 4.87
C ILE A 126 -0.01 -4.10 6.17
N ASP A 127 0.52 -3.66 7.34
CA ASP A 127 0.25 -4.32 8.63
C ASP A 127 -1.21 -4.11 9.05
N SER A 128 -1.73 -2.90 8.84
CA SER A 128 -3.12 -2.56 9.13
C SER A 128 -4.09 -3.39 8.29
N MET A 129 -3.81 -3.50 6.99
CA MET A 129 -4.60 -4.29 6.06
C MET A 129 -4.62 -5.78 6.43
N GLU A 130 -3.45 -6.36 6.75
CA GLU A 130 -3.37 -7.75 7.22
C GLU A 130 -4.11 -7.98 8.53
N SER A 131 -3.98 -7.07 9.50
CA SER A 131 -4.65 -7.18 10.80
C SER A 131 -6.16 -7.15 10.63
N LEU A 132 -6.69 -6.24 9.81
CA LEU A 132 -8.12 -6.15 9.50
C LEU A 132 -8.61 -7.43 8.81
N TYR A 133 -7.88 -7.91 7.80
CA TYR A 133 -8.26 -9.10 7.04
C TYR A 133 -8.27 -10.38 7.91
N LYS A 134 -7.21 -10.59 8.71
CA LYS A 134 -7.12 -11.73 9.64
C LYS A 134 -8.14 -11.67 10.79
N GLY A 135 -8.58 -10.47 11.16
CA GLY A 135 -9.58 -10.25 12.21
C GLY A 135 -11.02 -10.48 11.77
N MET A 136 -11.28 -10.65 10.47
CA MET A 136 -12.63 -10.97 9.96
C MET A 136 -12.98 -12.43 10.26
N ASP A 137 -14.18 -12.67 10.79
CA ASP A 137 -14.69 -14.01 11.03
C ASP A 137 -15.52 -14.50 9.83
N ASP A 138 -14.97 -15.45 9.08
CA ASP A 138 -15.65 -16.06 7.93
C ASP A 138 -16.86 -16.91 8.32
N ARG A 139 -17.00 -17.29 9.59
CA ARG A 139 -18.07 -18.17 10.10
C ARG A 139 -19.36 -17.45 10.45
N GLU A 140 -19.31 -16.14 10.64
CA GLU A 140 -20.51 -15.33 10.88
C GLU A 140 -20.84 -14.52 9.63
N LYS A 141 -22.04 -14.78 9.06
CA LYS A 141 -22.75 -13.85 8.15
C LYS A 141 -23.15 -12.55 8.88
N SER A 142 -22.39 -12.14 9.90
CA SER A 142 -22.57 -10.87 10.60
C SER A 142 -21.92 -9.78 9.75
N TYR A 143 -22.60 -9.45 8.68
CA TYR A 143 -22.22 -8.41 7.73
C TYR A 143 -21.92 -7.07 8.42
N ASP A 144 -22.60 -6.76 9.52
CA ASP A 144 -22.38 -5.51 10.27
C ASP A 144 -21.02 -5.45 10.95
N LYS A 145 -20.53 -6.57 11.48
CA LYS A 145 -19.25 -6.63 12.19
C LYS A 145 -18.06 -6.51 11.27
N ASN A 146 -18.14 -7.10 10.08
CA ASN A 146 -17.06 -7.09 9.08
C ASN A 146 -17.11 -5.88 8.16
N SER A 147 -18.24 -5.20 8.00
CA SER A 147 -18.42 -4.10 7.06
C SER A 147 -17.45 -2.94 7.29
N SER A 148 -17.14 -2.63 8.55
CA SER A 148 -16.14 -1.60 8.88
C SER A 148 -14.72 -2.01 8.45
N SER A 149 -14.34 -3.27 8.68
CA SER A 149 -13.02 -3.80 8.27
C SER A 149 -12.89 -3.83 6.75
N LEU A 150 -13.95 -4.25 6.03
CA LEU A 150 -13.97 -4.26 4.57
C LEU A 150 -13.77 -2.85 3.99
N ARG A 151 -14.48 -1.83 4.54
CA ARG A 151 -14.30 -0.43 4.13
C ARG A 151 -12.88 0.05 4.37
N GLN A 152 -12.34 -0.19 5.56
CA GLN A 152 -10.98 0.23 5.90
C GLN A 152 -9.93 -0.44 5.02
N ILE A 153 -10.07 -1.74 4.69
CA ILE A 153 -9.20 -2.43 3.73
C ILE A 153 -9.28 -1.75 2.36
N CYS A 154 -10.50 -1.47 1.87
CA CYS A 154 -10.67 -0.78 0.60
C CYS A 154 -10.13 0.66 0.60
N GLU A 155 -10.15 1.36 1.73
CA GLU A 155 -9.56 2.69 1.89
C GLU A 155 -8.03 2.67 1.91
N LEU A 156 -7.42 1.67 2.59
CA LEU A 156 -5.97 1.53 2.71
C LEU A 156 -5.28 1.21 1.37
N TYR A 157 -5.96 0.50 0.46
CA TYR A 157 -5.37 0.09 -0.81
C TYR A 157 -5.61 1.14 -1.89
N ASP A 158 -4.59 1.98 -2.16
CA ASP A 158 -4.64 3.01 -3.21
C ASP A 158 -3.88 2.63 -4.48
N GLY A 159 -3.34 1.42 -4.55
CA GLY A 159 -2.57 0.92 -5.67
C GLY A 159 -1.65 -0.22 -5.27
N GLU A 160 -0.90 -0.74 -6.22
CA GLU A 160 0.02 -1.85 -6.00
C GLU A 160 1.13 -1.51 -5.02
N LEU A 161 1.58 -2.54 -4.28
CA LEU A 161 2.76 -2.43 -3.44
C LEU A 161 3.99 -2.09 -4.30
N LEU A 162 4.60 -0.94 -4.07
CA LEU A 162 5.79 -0.47 -4.81
C LEU A 162 5.56 -0.39 -6.33
N ASP A 163 4.46 0.22 -6.75
CA ASP A 163 4.10 0.37 -8.16
C ASP A 163 5.28 0.81 -9.05
N GLY A 164 5.41 0.13 -10.19
CA GLY A 164 6.46 0.39 -11.18
C GLY A 164 7.89 0.09 -10.74
N GLN A 165 8.10 -0.67 -9.65
CA GLN A 165 9.44 -1.05 -9.15
C GLN A 165 9.55 -2.57 -9.01
N GLU A 166 10.35 -3.18 -9.86
CA GLU A 166 10.72 -4.59 -9.79
C GLU A 166 12.05 -4.71 -9.07
N PHE A 167 12.04 -5.36 -7.89
CA PHE A 167 13.26 -5.57 -7.11
C PHE A 167 13.69 -7.04 -7.08
N ASP A 168 12.80 -7.92 -6.66
CA ASP A 168 12.97 -9.37 -6.69
C ASP A 168 11.58 -10.06 -6.66
N ASP A 169 11.57 -11.37 -6.87
CA ASP A 169 10.34 -12.17 -6.93
C ASP A 169 9.49 -12.06 -5.64
N SER A 170 10.11 -11.76 -4.49
CA SER A 170 9.37 -11.62 -3.23
C SER A 170 8.39 -10.44 -3.23
N ILE A 171 8.72 -9.38 -3.96
CA ILE A 171 7.81 -8.23 -4.13
C ILE A 171 6.60 -8.61 -4.99
N ILE A 172 6.80 -9.39 -6.05
CA ILE A 172 5.71 -9.87 -6.93
C ILE A 172 4.70 -10.67 -6.09
N VAL A 173 5.19 -11.60 -5.28
CA VAL A 173 4.34 -12.42 -4.39
C VAL A 173 3.55 -11.53 -3.41
N LEU A 174 4.18 -10.51 -2.84
CA LEU A 174 3.50 -9.58 -1.92
C LEU A 174 2.47 -8.69 -2.62
N ARG A 175 2.74 -8.24 -3.86
CA ARG A 175 1.76 -7.50 -4.66
C ARG A 175 0.50 -8.32 -4.88
N GLU A 176 0.65 -9.54 -5.39
CA GLU A 176 -0.46 -10.47 -5.60
C GLU A 176 -1.24 -10.72 -4.29
N TYR A 177 -0.53 -10.89 -3.18
CA TYR A 177 -1.15 -11.11 -1.87
C TYR A 177 -2.00 -9.91 -1.45
N TYR A 178 -1.47 -8.67 -1.47
CA TYR A 178 -2.25 -7.49 -1.06
C TYR A 178 -3.34 -7.13 -2.06
N SER A 179 -3.10 -7.32 -3.35
CA SER A 179 -4.11 -7.19 -4.40
C SER A 179 -5.27 -8.17 -4.18
N SER A 180 -4.99 -9.43 -3.86
CA SER A 180 -6.03 -10.42 -3.59
C SER A 180 -6.88 -10.06 -2.36
N ILE A 181 -6.25 -9.61 -1.27
CA ILE A 181 -6.97 -9.13 -0.07
C ILE A 181 -7.90 -7.96 -0.43
N PHE A 182 -7.40 -6.99 -1.21
CA PHE A 182 -8.21 -5.85 -1.64
C PHE A 182 -9.41 -6.28 -2.47
N PHE A 183 -9.21 -7.03 -3.55
CA PHE A 183 -10.30 -7.42 -4.44
C PHE A 183 -11.31 -8.34 -3.76
N GLU A 184 -10.86 -9.28 -2.91
CA GLU A 184 -11.77 -10.12 -2.13
C GLU A 184 -12.62 -9.28 -1.17
N SER A 185 -12.02 -8.34 -0.47
CA SER A 185 -12.72 -7.43 0.43
C SER A 185 -13.67 -6.51 -0.30
N LEU A 186 -13.27 -5.98 -1.46
CA LEU A 186 -14.09 -5.16 -2.31
C LEU A 186 -15.32 -5.91 -2.81
N TYR A 187 -15.18 -7.13 -3.30
CA TYR A 187 -16.32 -7.93 -3.76
C TYR A 187 -17.33 -8.19 -2.63
N LYS A 188 -16.85 -8.55 -1.44
CA LYS A 188 -17.70 -8.72 -0.26
C LYS A 188 -18.44 -7.42 0.09
N LEU A 189 -17.76 -6.28 0.01
CA LEU A 189 -18.37 -4.96 0.27
C LEU A 189 -19.40 -4.60 -0.80
N LEU A 190 -19.13 -4.84 -2.09
CA LEU A 190 -20.08 -4.60 -3.18
C LEU A 190 -21.35 -5.48 -3.02
N GLU A 191 -21.20 -6.74 -2.64
CA GLU A 191 -22.34 -7.63 -2.36
C GLU A 191 -23.20 -7.10 -1.20
N LEU A 192 -22.56 -6.61 -0.13
CA LEU A 192 -23.24 -5.93 0.98
C LEU A 192 -24.03 -4.68 0.54
N CYS A 193 -23.42 -3.86 -0.29
CA CYS A 193 -24.11 -2.66 -0.83
C CYS A 193 -25.35 -3.05 -1.66
N ILE A 194 -25.27 -4.13 -2.45
CA ILE A 194 -26.42 -4.64 -3.23
C ILE A 194 -27.52 -5.18 -2.32
N GLU A 195 -27.17 -5.90 -1.24
CA GLU A 195 -28.12 -6.43 -0.25
C GLU A 195 -28.86 -5.32 0.50
N ARG A 196 -28.16 -4.20 0.81
CA ARG A 196 -28.70 -3.06 1.55
C ARG A 196 -29.30 -1.99 0.65
N ASP A 197 -29.29 -2.19 -0.66
CA ASP A 197 -29.74 -1.22 -1.66
C ASP A 197 -29.00 0.13 -1.59
N SER A 198 -27.72 0.10 -1.14
CA SER A 198 -26.84 1.28 -0.96
C SER A 198 -26.09 1.60 -2.25
N PHE A 199 -26.78 2.22 -3.22
CA PHE A 199 -26.22 2.47 -4.54
C PHE A 199 -25.04 3.46 -4.53
N GLU A 200 -25.10 4.52 -3.73
CA GLU A 200 -24.05 5.55 -3.67
C GLU A 200 -22.72 4.97 -3.18
N GLU A 201 -22.75 4.16 -2.13
CA GLU A 201 -21.56 3.50 -1.61
C GLU A 201 -21.01 2.47 -2.61
N PHE A 202 -21.89 1.67 -3.20
CA PHE A 202 -21.55 0.72 -4.25
C PHE A 202 -20.82 1.42 -5.41
N GLU A 203 -21.37 2.53 -5.90
CA GLU A 203 -20.80 3.27 -7.02
C GLU A 203 -19.40 3.80 -6.73
N VAL A 204 -19.16 4.33 -5.54
CA VAL A 204 -17.83 4.79 -5.12
C VAL A 204 -16.84 3.62 -5.10
N MET A 205 -17.23 2.49 -4.51
CA MET A 205 -16.37 1.33 -4.35
C MET A 205 -16.07 0.59 -5.65
N VAL A 206 -17.10 0.39 -6.50
CA VAL A 206 -16.90 -0.27 -7.81
C VAL A 206 -16.03 0.57 -8.73
N ASN A 207 -16.19 1.89 -8.72
CA ASN A 207 -15.33 2.78 -9.50
C ASN A 207 -13.88 2.73 -9.02
N LYS A 208 -13.63 2.67 -7.70
CA LYS A 208 -12.28 2.47 -7.18
C LYS A 208 -11.65 1.18 -7.71
N GLY A 209 -12.39 0.07 -7.69
CA GLY A 209 -11.92 -1.20 -8.24
C GLY A 209 -11.65 -1.14 -9.74
N LEU A 210 -12.53 -0.50 -10.52
CA LEU A 210 -12.37 -0.33 -11.96
C LEU A 210 -11.27 0.66 -12.37
N MET A 211 -10.84 1.55 -11.48
CA MET A 211 -9.64 2.37 -11.70
C MET A 211 -8.36 1.53 -11.58
N LEU A 212 -8.36 0.53 -10.71
CA LEU A 212 -7.22 -0.37 -10.50
C LEU A 212 -7.20 -1.55 -11.48
N ASP A 213 -8.36 -2.04 -11.88
CA ASP A 213 -8.53 -3.09 -12.89
C ASP A 213 -9.63 -2.69 -13.89
N PRO A 214 -9.28 -1.91 -14.93
CA PRO A 214 -10.24 -1.37 -15.88
C PRO A 214 -10.96 -2.38 -16.78
N LEU A 215 -10.47 -3.63 -16.83
CA LEU A 215 -11.06 -4.70 -17.65
C LEU A 215 -11.75 -5.79 -16.81
N ASN A 216 -12.05 -5.50 -15.55
CA ASN A 216 -12.68 -6.46 -14.65
C ASN A 216 -14.13 -6.77 -15.02
N GLU A 217 -14.35 -7.86 -15.75
CA GLU A 217 -15.66 -8.30 -16.23
C GLU A 217 -16.67 -8.49 -15.08
N LYS A 218 -16.22 -9.06 -13.94
CA LYS A 218 -17.11 -9.31 -12.79
C LYS A 218 -17.62 -8.00 -12.20
N MET A 219 -16.77 -7.00 -12.01
CA MET A 219 -17.19 -5.70 -11.47
C MET A 219 -18.14 -4.96 -12.42
N TYR A 220 -17.84 -4.95 -13.71
CA TYR A 220 -18.79 -4.36 -14.70
C TYR A 220 -20.13 -5.09 -14.69
N GLY A 221 -20.11 -6.42 -14.61
CA GLY A 221 -21.35 -7.21 -14.49
C GLY A 221 -22.16 -6.81 -13.27
N MET A 222 -21.57 -6.78 -12.08
CA MET A 222 -22.23 -6.36 -10.84
C MET A 222 -22.78 -4.93 -10.96
N PHE A 223 -22.05 -4.00 -11.57
CA PHE A 223 -22.47 -2.62 -11.73
C PHE A 223 -23.68 -2.49 -12.68
N ILE A 224 -23.64 -3.16 -13.83
CA ILE A 224 -24.73 -3.19 -14.81
C ILE A 224 -26.00 -3.77 -14.17
N ASP A 225 -25.88 -4.90 -13.48
CA ASP A 225 -27.02 -5.55 -12.85
C ASP A 225 -27.62 -4.72 -11.72
N PHE A 226 -26.81 -4.06 -10.91
CA PHE A 226 -27.29 -3.21 -9.84
C PHE A 226 -27.95 -1.93 -10.39
N CYS A 227 -27.43 -1.35 -11.48
CA CYS A 227 -28.11 -0.26 -12.19
C CYS A 227 -29.50 -0.69 -12.69
N LYS A 228 -29.62 -1.88 -13.29
CA LYS A 228 -30.92 -2.42 -13.75
C LYS A 228 -31.88 -2.64 -12.57
N LYS A 229 -31.40 -3.30 -11.49
CA LYS A 229 -32.20 -3.55 -10.28
C LYS A 229 -32.77 -2.26 -9.68
N THR A 230 -32.02 -1.16 -9.74
CA THR A 230 -32.41 0.15 -9.19
C THR A 230 -33.06 1.08 -10.20
N GLY A 231 -33.45 0.56 -11.38
CA GLY A 231 -34.18 1.32 -12.43
C GLY A 231 -33.31 2.30 -13.24
N ARG A 232 -31.99 2.23 -13.13
CA ARG A 232 -31.05 3.11 -13.87
C ARG A 232 -30.65 2.50 -15.20
N ILE A 233 -31.63 2.22 -16.05
CA ILE A 233 -31.49 1.43 -17.29
C ILE A 233 -30.53 2.10 -18.29
N GLU A 234 -30.70 3.40 -18.55
CA GLU A 234 -29.84 4.14 -19.50
C GLU A 234 -28.34 4.07 -19.07
N ARG A 235 -28.11 4.13 -17.77
CA ARG A 235 -26.76 3.99 -17.25
C ARG A 235 -26.20 2.58 -17.41
N ALA A 236 -27.01 1.55 -17.19
CA ALA A 236 -26.63 0.16 -17.40
C ALA A 236 -26.23 -0.11 -18.85
N ASP A 237 -27.02 0.42 -19.82
CA ASP A 237 -26.75 0.27 -21.24
C ASP A 237 -25.45 1.00 -21.64
N TYR A 238 -25.27 2.23 -21.18
CA TYR A 238 -24.04 2.99 -21.41
C TYR A 238 -22.78 2.27 -20.86
N LEU A 239 -22.84 1.76 -19.62
CA LEU A 239 -21.74 1.02 -19.01
C LEU A 239 -21.39 -0.24 -19.82
N LYS A 240 -22.42 -0.97 -20.27
CA LYS A 240 -22.25 -2.18 -21.08
C LYS A 240 -21.59 -1.88 -22.42
N GLU A 241 -22.08 -0.90 -23.15
CA GLU A 241 -21.54 -0.52 -24.47
C GLU A 241 -20.10 0.01 -24.35
N SER A 242 -19.86 0.88 -23.38
CA SER A 242 -18.54 1.46 -23.11
C SER A 242 -17.51 0.39 -22.72
N PHE A 243 -17.91 -0.55 -21.88
CA PHE A 243 -17.05 -1.65 -21.47
C PHE A 243 -16.72 -2.60 -22.62
N ILE A 244 -17.74 -3.04 -23.39
CA ILE A 244 -17.53 -3.92 -24.55
C ILE A 244 -16.56 -3.28 -25.54
N LYS A 245 -16.76 -2.00 -25.85
CA LYS A 245 -15.87 -1.28 -26.76
C LYS A 245 -14.42 -1.29 -26.26
N ARG A 246 -14.20 -0.87 -25.01
CA ARG A 246 -12.85 -0.85 -24.41
C ARG A 246 -12.23 -2.24 -24.40
N PHE A 247 -12.97 -3.25 -23.96
CA PHE A 247 -12.48 -4.61 -23.86
C PHE A 247 -12.06 -5.19 -25.23
N VAL A 248 -12.86 -4.93 -26.27
CA VAL A 248 -12.52 -5.35 -27.63
C VAL A 248 -11.29 -4.60 -28.17
N ASP A 249 -11.23 -3.28 -27.92
CA ASP A 249 -10.10 -2.46 -28.35
C ASP A 249 -8.78 -2.90 -27.70
N GLU A 250 -8.80 -3.31 -26.44
CA GLU A 250 -7.57 -3.70 -25.70
C GLU A 250 -7.25 -5.19 -25.82
N MET A 251 -8.24 -6.08 -25.84
CA MET A 251 -8.06 -7.54 -25.79
C MET A 251 -8.27 -8.24 -27.14
N GLY A 252 -8.88 -7.56 -28.12
CA GLY A 252 -9.20 -8.14 -29.44
C GLY A 252 -10.31 -9.20 -29.42
N VAL A 253 -10.97 -9.42 -28.29
CA VAL A 253 -12.06 -10.40 -28.11
C VAL A 253 -13.24 -9.78 -27.35
N TYR A 254 -14.44 -10.38 -27.46
CA TYR A 254 -15.59 -9.91 -26.70
C TYR A 254 -15.54 -10.39 -25.24
N PRO A 255 -15.94 -9.54 -24.27
CA PRO A 255 -16.02 -9.93 -22.86
C PRO A 255 -17.09 -10.97 -22.61
N ASN A 256 -16.89 -11.80 -21.59
CA ASN A 256 -17.86 -12.81 -21.18
C ASN A 256 -18.82 -12.28 -20.12
N LEU A 257 -19.84 -11.54 -20.55
CA LEU A 257 -20.89 -11.03 -19.65
C LEU A 257 -22.08 -12.00 -19.47
N LYS A 258 -21.90 -13.30 -19.76
CA LYS A 258 -23.01 -14.30 -19.75
C LYS A 258 -23.62 -14.59 -18.37
N GLY A 259 -23.04 -14.16 -17.29
CA GLY A 259 -23.59 -14.30 -15.92
C GLY A 259 -24.47 -13.12 -15.49
N TYR A 260 -24.51 -12.05 -16.26
CA TYR A 260 -25.11 -10.77 -15.91
C TYR A 260 -26.19 -10.44 -16.94
N LYS A 261 -27.46 -10.86 -16.62
CA LYS A 261 -28.65 -10.66 -17.49
C LYS A 261 -29.37 -9.39 -17.12
#